data_3316ad3a87537bc7a6b5f48924c260d5
#
_entry.id   3316ad3a87537bc7a6b5f48924c260d5
#
_cell.length_a   1.000
_cell.length_b   1.000
_cell.length_c   1.000
_cell.angle_alpha   90.00
_cell.angle_beta   90.00
_cell.angle_gamma   90.00
#
_symmetry.space_group_name_H-M   'P 1'
#
loop_
_entity.id
_entity.type
_entity.pdbx_description
1 polymer ?
#
loop_
_entity_poly.entity_id
_entity_poly.type
_entity_poly.pdbx_seq_one_letter_code
_entity_poly.pdbx_strand_id
1 'polypeptide(L)'
;MSARRCFQTMFAIAVAAVSSLACAADGMTDAIVREAFATATPEEWRDRLTQDDTQALCSQHRNQPPSDVAARILESQRATLRLPEDGRLMGDWRAGEKLASIGTGGHIGRIQADPPGRANGGNCYACHVLAPEEVAAGNIGPALTGYGRLRGNTPEMQRYVYEKIHNAQAFYPCSHMPRFGHNGWLTPKEIADLVAFLLDPESSVNAGP
;
A
#
# COMPACT_ATOMS: atom_id res chain seq x y z
N MET A 1 -16.35 5.07 -57.11
CA MET A 1 -16.13 3.92 -56.23
C MET A 1 -14.72 3.87 -55.61
N SER A 2 -13.87 4.87 -55.86
CA SER A 2 -12.43 4.83 -55.44
C SER A 2 -12.13 5.53 -54.10
N ALA A 3 -12.90 6.52 -53.68
CA ALA A 3 -12.60 7.34 -52.48
C ALA A 3 -12.87 6.61 -51.12
N ARG A 4 -13.83 5.68 -51.05
CA ARG A 4 -14.15 4.95 -49.82
C ARG A 4 -13.11 3.90 -49.42
N ARG A 5 -12.40 3.32 -50.37
CA ARG A 5 -11.35 2.32 -50.07
C ARG A 5 -10.06 2.93 -49.58
N CYS A 6 -9.73 4.17 -49.96
CA CYS A 6 -8.53 4.86 -49.47
C CYS A 6 -8.66 5.31 -48.02
N PHE A 7 -9.90 5.67 -47.58
CA PHE A 7 -10.14 6.10 -46.21
C PHE A 7 -10.09 4.93 -45.21
N GLN A 8 -10.54 3.75 -45.59
CA GLN A 8 -10.48 2.56 -44.73
C GLN A 8 -9.06 2.01 -44.53
N THR A 9 -8.22 2.10 -45.56
CA THR A 9 -6.81 1.67 -45.49
C THR A 9 -5.96 2.64 -44.64
N MET A 10 -6.20 3.94 -44.72
CA MET A 10 -5.50 4.91 -43.87
C MET A 10 -5.84 4.76 -42.37
N PHE A 11 -7.10 4.44 -42.04
CA PHE A 11 -7.53 4.25 -40.65
C PHE A 11 -6.93 2.96 -40.04
N ALA A 12 -6.86 1.89 -40.82
CA ALA A 12 -6.24 0.63 -40.36
C ALA A 12 -4.73 0.74 -40.13
N ILE A 13 -4.02 1.51 -40.95
CA ILE A 13 -2.57 1.75 -40.79
C ILE A 13 -2.28 2.64 -39.55
N ALA A 14 -3.13 3.65 -39.29
CA ALA A 14 -2.98 4.51 -38.13
C ALA A 14 -3.19 3.75 -36.80
N VAL A 15 -4.17 2.85 -36.73
CA VAL A 15 -4.43 2.02 -35.53
C VAL A 15 -3.31 1.02 -35.31
N ALA A 16 -2.76 0.41 -36.35
CA ALA A 16 -1.64 -0.52 -36.24
C ALA A 16 -0.34 0.20 -35.79
N ALA A 17 -0.10 1.42 -36.24
CA ALA A 17 1.07 2.22 -35.84
C ALA A 17 1.03 2.65 -34.37
N VAL A 18 -0.16 3.00 -33.84
CA VAL A 18 -0.32 3.36 -32.43
C VAL A 18 -0.12 2.15 -31.53
N SER A 19 -0.63 0.98 -31.92
CA SER A 19 -0.41 -0.26 -31.16
C SER A 19 1.06 -0.69 -31.12
N SER A 20 1.79 -0.49 -32.21
CA SER A 20 3.23 -0.82 -32.28
C SER A 20 4.08 0.10 -31.42
N LEU A 21 3.73 1.38 -31.30
CA LEU A 21 4.42 2.35 -30.44
C LEU A 21 4.18 2.05 -28.94
N ALA A 22 2.99 1.63 -28.56
CA ALA A 22 2.69 1.24 -27.18
C ALA A 22 3.50 0.01 -26.76
N CYS A 23 3.54 -1.05 -27.55
CA CYS A 23 4.36 -2.25 -27.27
C CYS A 23 5.87 -1.94 -27.22
N ALA A 24 6.36 -1.00 -28.02
CA ALA A 24 7.75 -0.60 -27.99
C ALA A 24 8.11 0.20 -26.72
N ALA A 25 7.19 1.01 -26.21
CA ALA A 25 7.37 1.76 -24.95
C ALA A 25 7.42 0.83 -23.75
N ASP A 26 6.56 -0.18 -23.67
CA ASP A 26 6.53 -1.18 -22.61
C ASP A 26 7.84 -1.99 -22.57
N GLY A 27 8.34 -2.43 -23.72
CA GLY A 27 9.61 -3.16 -23.81
C GLY A 27 10.84 -2.33 -23.39
N MET A 28 10.82 -1.02 -23.66
CA MET A 28 11.90 -0.12 -23.25
C MET A 28 11.88 0.12 -21.74
N THR A 29 10.69 0.25 -21.14
CA THR A 29 10.53 0.40 -19.69
C THR A 29 11.03 -0.85 -18.96
N ASP A 30 10.67 -2.02 -19.42
CA ASP A 30 11.14 -3.29 -18.87
C ASP A 30 12.67 -3.44 -18.94
N ALA A 31 13.28 -3.02 -20.05
CA ALA A 31 14.73 -3.05 -20.21
C ALA A 31 15.44 -2.13 -19.20
N ILE A 32 14.94 -0.90 -19.02
CA ILE A 32 15.48 0.06 -18.05
C ILE A 32 15.37 -0.48 -16.62
N VAL A 33 14.23 -1.05 -16.25
CA VAL A 33 14.02 -1.63 -14.92
C VAL A 33 14.98 -2.81 -14.70
N ARG A 34 15.13 -3.70 -15.68
CA ARG A 34 16.07 -4.83 -15.59
C ARG A 34 17.52 -4.39 -15.46
N GLU A 35 17.92 -3.35 -16.17
CA GLU A 35 19.27 -2.78 -16.06
C GLU A 35 19.49 -2.13 -14.70
N ALA A 36 18.51 -1.35 -14.20
CA ALA A 36 18.58 -0.69 -12.89
C ALA A 36 18.68 -1.68 -11.72
N PHE A 37 18.11 -2.87 -11.86
CA PHE A 37 18.10 -3.94 -10.86
C PHE A 37 18.86 -5.19 -11.33
N ALA A 38 19.92 -5.03 -12.12
CA ALA A 38 20.67 -6.14 -12.70
C ALA A 38 21.29 -7.11 -11.67
N THR A 39 21.48 -6.66 -10.43
CA THR A 39 22.01 -7.48 -9.33
C THR A 39 20.93 -8.20 -8.51
N ALA A 40 19.66 -8.00 -8.82
CA ALA A 40 18.56 -8.66 -8.11
C ALA A 40 18.55 -10.16 -8.39
N THR A 41 18.40 -10.96 -7.34
CA THR A 41 18.21 -12.41 -7.48
C THR A 41 16.83 -12.72 -8.07
N PRO A 42 16.58 -13.93 -8.60
CA PRO A 42 15.26 -14.33 -9.08
C PRO A 42 14.15 -14.20 -8.00
N GLU A 43 14.48 -14.48 -6.73
CA GLU A 43 13.56 -14.33 -5.59
C GLU A 43 13.24 -12.86 -5.32
N GLU A 44 14.25 -12.01 -5.25
CA GLU A 44 14.07 -10.56 -5.05
C GLU A 44 13.27 -9.97 -6.21
N TRP A 45 13.54 -10.43 -7.44
CA TRP A 45 12.77 -10.00 -8.61
C TRP A 45 11.30 -10.35 -8.46
N ARG A 46 10.98 -11.60 -8.16
CA ARG A 46 9.61 -12.08 -7.97
C ARG A 46 8.90 -11.35 -6.83
N ASP A 47 9.58 -11.20 -5.69
CA ASP A 47 8.93 -10.76 -4.45
C ASP A 47 8.90 -9.22 -4.31
N ARG A 48 9.72 -8.49 -5.10
CA ARG A 48 9.88 -7.05 -4.95
C ARG A 48 9.56 -6.24 -6.20
N LEU A 49 9.85 -6.78 -7.37
CA LEU A 49 9.73 -6.07 -8.64
C LEU A 49 8.56 -6.57 -9.50
N THR A 50 8.02 -7.76 -9.22
CA THR A 50 6.86 -8.26 -9.92
C THR A 50 5.58 -7.83 -9.21
N GLN A 51 4.66 -7.22 -9.94
CA GLN A 51 3.35 -6.86 -9.42
C GLN A 51 2.50 -8.12 -9.19
N ASP A 52 1.78 -8.16 -8.08
CA ASP A 52 0.70 -9.13 -7.91
C ASP A 52 -0.55 -8.72 -8.75
N ASP A 53 -1.54 -9.61 -8.84
CA ASP A 53 -2.74 -9.40 -9.65
C ASP A 53 -3.47 -8.09 -9.31
N THR A 54 -3.53 -7.74 -8.02
CA THR A 54 -4.17 -6.51 -7.56
C THR A 54 -3.36 -5.29 -7.97
N GLN A 55 -2.05 -5.32 -7.82
CA GLN A 55 -1.17 -4.24 -8.25
C GLN A 55 -1.24 -4.06 -9.78
N ALA A 56 -1.27 -5.16 -10.52
CA ALA A 56 -1.40 -5.12 -11.98
C ALA A 56 -2.73 -4.49 -12.42
N LEU A 57 -3.85 -4.87 -11.79
CA LEU A 57 -5.16 -4.26 -12.05
C LEU A 57 -5.16 -2.77 -11.70
N CYS A 58 -4.56 -2.39 -10.58
CA CYS A 58 -4.47 -0.98 -10.19
C CYS A 58 -3.63 -0.17 -11.18
N SER A 59 -2.50 -0.71 -11.64
CA SER A 59 -1.65 -0.06 -12.64
C SER A 59 -2.37 0.09 -13.98
N GLN A 60 -3.04 -0.98 -14.45
CA GLN A 60 -3.81 -0.98 -15.68
C GLN A 60 -4.88 0.12 -15.71
N HIS A 61 -5.52 0.37 -14.56
CA HIS A 61 -6.58 1.36 -14.42
C HIS A 61 -6.10 2.68 -13.80
N ARG A 62 -4.78 2.92 -13.69
CA ARG A 62 -4.20 4.15 -13.11
C ARG A 62 -4.81 4.49 -11.74
N ASN A 63 -4.97 3.46 -10.89
CA ASN A 63 -5.61 3.51 -9.57
C ASN A 63 -7.08 3.98 -9.57
N GLN A 64 -7.75 3.95 -10.70
CA GLN A 64 -9.18 4.29 -10.87
C GLN A 64 -9.92 3.14 -11.58
N PRO A 65 -10.01 1.96 -10.94
CA PRO A 65 -10.66 0.81 -11.55
C PRO A 65 -12.16 1.05 -11.71
N PRO A 66 -12.79 0.54 -12.79
CA PRO A 66 -14.24 0.53 -12.91
C PRO A 66 -14.87 -0.31 -11.79
N SER A 67 -16.16 -0.12 -11.54
CA SER A 67 -16.85 -0.64 -10.37
C SER A 67 -16.78 -2.18 -10.22
N ASP A 68 -16.84 -2.91 -11.31
CA ASP A 68 -16.74 -4.37 -11.33
C ASP A 68 -15.32 -4.86 -10.98
N VAL A 69 -14.28 -4.17 -11.46
CA VAL A 69 -12.89 -4.46 -11.11
C VAL A 69 -12.63 -4.08 -9.65
N ALA A 70 -13.14 -2.93 -9.20
CA ALA A 70 -13.05 -2.49 -7.81
C ALA A 70 -13.68 -3.50 -6.85
N ALA A 71 -14.86 -4.03 -7.19
CA ALA A 71 -15.55 -5.05 -6.40
C ALA A 71 -14.72 -6.35 -6.30
N ARG A 72 -14.13 -6.81 -7.38
CA ARG A 72 -13.24 -7.99 -7.38
C ARG A 72 -12.00 -7.79 -6.53
N ILE A 73 -11.38 -6.60 -6.60
CA ILE A 73 -10.24 -6.26 -5.74
C ILE A 73 -10.66 -6.30 -4.27
N LEU A 74 -11.78 -5.67 -3.92
CA LEU A 74 -12.28 -5.69 -2.53
C LEU A 74 -12.54 -7.10 -2.03
N GLU A 75 -13.18 -7.94 -2.82
CA GLU A 75 -13.46 -9.33 -2.48
C GLU A 75 -12.18 -10.12 -2.24
N SER A 76 -11.25 -10.09 -3.20
CA SER A 76 -9.97 -10.79 -3.10
C SER A 76 -9.14 -10.31 -1.91
N GLN A 77 -9.07 -8.99 -1.67
CA GLN A 77 -8.25 -8.44 -0.60
C GLN A 77 -8.88 -8.66 0.79
N ARG A 78 -10.21 -8.67 0.92
CA ARG A 78 -10.90 -9.06 2.16
C ARG A 78 -10.62 -10.51 2.54
N ALA A 79 -10.54 -11.41 1.58
CA ALA A 79 -10.21 -12.82 1.81
C ALA A 79 -8.80 -13.03 2.39
N THR A 80 -7.92 -12.03 2.28
CA THR A 80 -6.56 -12.08 2.84
C THR A 80 -6.46 -11.59 4.28
N LEU A 81 -7.51 -10.98 4.83
CA LEU A 81 -7.49 -10.48 6.20
C LEU A 81 -7.27 -11.62 7.20
N ARG A 82 -6.36 -11.38 8.14
CA ARG A 82 -6.05 -12.33 9.23
C ARG A 82 -5.98 -11.54 10.53
N LEU A 83 -6.68 -12.01 11.54
CA LEU A 83 -6.59 -11.49 12.90
C LEU A 83 -5.49 -12.20 13.67
N PRO A 84 -4.99 -11.63 14.78
CA PRO A 84 -4.04 -12.31 15.66
C PRO A 84 -4.67 -13.60 16.20
N GLU A 85 -3.86 -14.66 16.33
CA GLU A 85 -4.34 -15.96 16.83
C GLU A 85 -4.85 -15.90 18.27
N ASP A 86 -4.28 -15.02 19.09
CA ASP A 86 -4.70 -14.78 20.48
C ASP A 86 -5.89 -13.81 20.60
N GLY A 87 -6.41 -13.31 19.48
CA GLY A 87 -7.53 -12.38 19.43
C GLY A 87 -7.25 -10.97 19.96
N ARG A 88 -6.01 -10.66 20.33
CA ARG A 88 -5.66 -9.34 20.90
C ARG A 88 -5.47 -8.31 19.79
N LEU A 89 -6.36 -7.33 19.77
CA LEU A 89 -6.31 -6.22 18.81
C LEU A 89 -5.64 -4.97 19.39
N MET A 90 -5.43 -4.90 20.71
CA MET A 90 -4.77 -3.80 21.41
C MET A 90 -3.47 -4.28 22.02
N GLY A 91 -2.37 -3.62 21.69
CA GLY A 91 -1.03 -3.89 22.20
C GLY A 91 -0.51 -2.78 23.12
N ASP A 92 0.78 -2.46 22.99
CA ASP A 92 1.45 -1.37 23.70
C ASP A 92 1.54 -0.13 22.79
N TRP A 93 0.86 0.94 23.17
CA TRP A 93 0.84 2.17 22.40
C TRP A 93 2.23 2.82 22.25
N ARG A 94 3.13 2.65 23.23
CA ARG A 94 4.51 3.20 23.17
C ARG A 94 5.36 2.46 22.12
N ALA A 95 5.16 1.15 22.01
CA ALA A 95 5.76 0.36 20.95
C ALA A 95 5.17 0.76 19.57
N GLY A 96 3.86 0.97 19.49
CA GLY A 96 3.17 1.44 18.30
C GLY A 96 3.66 2.82 17.83
N GLU A 97 3.87 3.77 18.75
CA GLU A 97 4.44 5.09 18.45
C GLU A 97 5.82 4.99 17.80
N LYS A 98 6.69 4.14 18.36
CA LYS A 98 8.00 3.89 17.75
C LYS A 98 7.88 3.30 16.35
N LEU A 99 7.02 2.30 16.16
CA LEU A 99 6.78 1.69 14.86
C LEU A 99 6.24 2.71 13.85
N ALA A 100 5.32 3.58 14.25
CA ALA A 100 4.78 4.64 13.42
C ALA A 100 5.86 5.63 12.94
N SER A 101 6.88 5.88 13.78
CA SER A 101 7.96 6.85 13.51
C SER A 101 9.14 6.26 12.74
N ILE A 102 9.35 4.94 12.79
CA ILE A 102 10.49 4.30 12.11
C ILE A 102 10.26 4.30 10.61
N GLY A 103 11.14 4.97 9.85
CA GLY A 103 11.16 5.00 8.39
C GLY A 103 12.11 3.99 7.74
N THR A 104 12.50 2.93 8.46
CA THR A 104 13.45 1.92 7.99
C THR A 104 12.87 0.51 8.10
N GLY A 105 13.57 -0.45 7.51
CA GLY A 105 13.12 -1.84 7.44
C GLY A 105 12.24 -2.12 6.24
N GLY A 106 11.80 -3.35 6.10
CA GLY A 106 10.92 -3.79 5.01
C GLY A 106 11.48 -3.51 3.62
N HIS A 107 12.80 -3.45 3.47
CA HIS A 107 13.51 -3.11 2.22
C HIS A 107 13.26 -1.69 1.67
N ILE A 108 12.83 -0.74 2.50
CA ILE A 108 12.65 0.64 2.04
C ILE A 108 13.97 1.16 1.44
N GLY A 109 13.91 1.58 0.17
CA GLY A 109 15.05 2.09 -0.58
C GLY A 109 16.12 1.06 -0.98
N ARG A 110 15.85 -0.24 -0.81
CA ARG A 110 16.79 -1.33 -1.16
C ARG A 110 16.01 -2.54 -1.66
N ILE A 111 16.64 -3.32 -2.53
CA ILE A 111 16.09 -4.60 -2.98
C ILE A 111 16.54 -5.76 -2.09
N GLN A 112 17.76 -5.70 -1.54
CA GLN A 112 18.31 -6.73 -0.68
C GLN A 112 17.58 -6.81 0.66
N ALA A 113 17.56 -7.99 1.25
CA ALA A 113 17.02 -8.21 2.58
C ALA A 113 17.71 -7.31 3.63
N ASP A 114 16.94 -6.86 4.60
CA ASP A 114 17.50 -6.12 5.73
C ASP A 114 18.40 -7.02 6.61
N PRO A 115 19.41 -6.45 7.26
CA PRO A 115 20.21 -7.19 8.23
C PRO A 115 19.31 -7.79 9.32
N PRO A 116 19.66 -8.98 9.85
CA PRO A 116 18.94 -9.57 10.98
C PRO A 116 18.82 -8.60 12.14
N GLY A 117 17.65 -8.51 12.74
CA GLY A 117 17.39 -7.64 13.91
C GLY A 117 17.11 -6.19 13.57
N ARG A 118 17.12 -5.78 12.30
CA ARG A 118 16.66 -4.44 11.92
C ARG A 118 15.15 -4.34 12.09
N ALA A 119 14.69 -3.37 12.87
CA ALA A 119 13.27 -3.15 13.08
C ALA A 119 12.60 -2.66 11.76
N ASN A 120 11.47 -3.23 11.43
CA ASN A 120 10.58 -2.71 10.42
C ASN A 120 9.70 -1.62 11.03
N GLY A 121 9.53 -0.50 10.35
CA GLY A 121 8.63 0.57 10.75
C GLY A 121 7.49 0.77 9.78
N GLY A 122 6.43 1.39 10.25
CA GLY A 122 5.28 1.76 9.41
C GLY A 122 5.51 3.05 8.64
N ASN A 123 6.43 3.91 9.11
CA ASN A 123 6.66 5.27 8.58
C ASN A 123 5.36 6.04 8.35
N CYS A 124 4.46 5.98 9.32
CA CYS A 124 3.09 6.51 9.18
C CYS A 124 3.11 8.04 8.96
N TYR A 125 4.08 8.74 9.53
CA TYR A 125 4.30 10.18 9.34
C TYR A 125 4.59 10.57 7.88
N ALA A 126 5.10 9.68 7.07
CA ALA A 126 5.32 9.97 5.66
C ALA A 126 4.01 10.26 4.90
N CYS A 127 2.88 9.79 5.41
CA CYS A 127 1.57 9.93 4.79
C CYS A 127 0.53 10.62 5.67
N HIS A 128 0.66 10.55 7.00
CA HIS A 128 -0.34 11.01 7.97
C HIS A 128 0.22 12.05 8.93
N VAL A 129 -0.57 13.04 9.28
CA VAL A 129 -0.31 13.90 10.45
C VAL A 129 -0.76 13.14 11.70
N LEU A 130 0.18 12.81 12.60
CA LEU A 130 -0.07 12.13 13.86
C LEU A 130 0.05 13.08 15.05
N ALA A 131 0.98 14.03 14.99
CA ALA A 131 1.16 15.06 15.97
C ALA A 131 1.12 16.45 15.33
N PRO A 132 0.46 17.45 15.95
CA PRO A 132 0.41 18.81 15.40
C PRO A 132 1.80 19.46 15.25
N GLU A 133 2.76 19.05 16.06
CA GLU A 133 4.13 19.55 16.09
C GLU A 133 5.00 18.98 14.96
N GLU A 134 4.54 17.93 14.28
CA GLU A 134 5.29 17.28 13.22
C GLU A 134 5.26 18.15 11.96
N VAL A 135 6.36 18.85 11.71
CA VAL A 135 6.49 19.82 10.60
C VAL A 135 6.58 19.13 9.25
N ALA A 136 7.06 17.89 9.21
CA ALA A 136 7.36 17.15 7.99
C ALA A 136 6.36 16.03 7.70
N ALA A 137 5.20 16.01 8.36
CA ALA A 137 4.17 14.99 8.12
C ALA A 137 3.59 15.09 6.70
N GLY A 138 3.39 13.94 6.08
CA GLY A 138 2.73 13.86 4.77
C GLY A 138 1.22 14.11 4.86
N ASN A 139 0.64 14.40 3.70
CA ASN A 139 -0.79 14.67 3.55
C ASN A 139 -1.48 13.74 2.55
N ILE A 140 -0.85 12.63 2.21
CA ILE A 140 -1.41 11.60 1.30
C ILE A 140 -2.57 10.88 1.99
N GLY A 141 -2.41 10.58 3.30
CA GLY A 141 -3.46 10.03 4.14
C GLY A 141 -4.18 11.09 4.95
N PRO A 142 -5.34 10.78 5.57
CA PRO A 142 -6.02 11.68 6.47
C PRO A 142 -5.20 11.92 7.74
N ALA A 143 -5.40 13.08 8.39
CA ALA A 143 -4.83 13.33 9.71
C ALA A 143 -5.38 12.32 10.73
N LEU A 144 -4.50 11.78 11.55
CA LEU A 144 -4.81 10.80 12.59
C LEU A 144 -4.66 11.37 14.01
N THR A 145 -4.25 12.63 14.14
CA THR A 145 -4.19 13.32 15.44
C THR A 145 -5.54 13.23 16.13
N GLY A 146 -5.54 12.78 17.39
CA GLY A 146 -6.75 12.60 18.18
C GLY A 146 -7.68 11.49 17.67
N TYR A 147 -7.17 10.53 16.91
CA TYR A 147 -8.00 9.55 16.23
C TYR A 147 -8.89 8.74 17.21
N GLY A 148 -8.33 8.21 18.29
CA GLY A 148 -9.08 7.47 19.30
C GLY A 148 -10.09 8.34 20.04
N ARG A 149 -9.76 9.60 20.28
CA ARG A 149 -10.67 10.58 20.91
C ARG A 149 -11.89 10.88 20.03
N LEU A 150 -11.66 10.96 18.70
CA LEU A 150 -12.70 11.26 17.71
C LEU A 150 -13.55 10.04 17.34
N ARG A 151 -12.97 8.84 17.34
CA ARG A 151 -13.61 7.62 16.84
C ARG A 151 -14.03 6.65 17.95
N GLY A 152 -13.50 6.85 19.16
CA GLY A 152 -13.68 5.92 20.27
C GLY A 152 -12.77 4.69 20.16
N ASN A 153 -12.82 3.87 21.22
CA ASN A 153 -12.02 2.66 21.37
C ASN A 153 -12.93 1.43 21.60
N THR A 154 -13.89 1.21 20.70
CA THR A 154 -14.77 0.03 20.77
C THR A 154 -14.10 -1.18 20.09
N PRO A 155 -14.52 -2.42 20.42
CA PRO A 155 -14.01 -3.62 19.75
C PRO A 155 -14.13 -3.55 18.22
N GLU A 156 -15.20 -2.98 17.69
CA GLU A 156 -15.43 -2.81 16.26
C GLU A 156 -14.42 -1.84 15.65
N MET A 157 -14.10 -0.74 16.38
CA MET A 157 -13.10 0.23 15.93
C MET A 157 -11.69 -0.36 15.98
N GLN A 158 -11.36 -1.11 17.05
CA GLN A 158 -10.08 -1.82 17.15
C GLN A 158 -9.91 -2.78 15.97
N ARG A 159 -10.95 -3.55 15.66
CA ARG A 159 -10.94 -4.47 14.52
C ARG A 159 -10.79 -3.73 13.19
N TYR A 160 -11.55 -2.66 12.99
CA TYR A 160 -11.45 -1.85 11.78
C TYR A 160 -10.03 -1.30 11.57
N VAL A 161 -9.42 -0.72 12.62
CA VAL A 161 -8.07 -0.16 12.53
C VAL A 161 -7.04 -1.26 12.27
N TYR A 162 -7.15 -2.39 12.98
CA TYR A 162 -6.29 -3.54 12.76
C TYR A 162 -6.34 -4.03 11.31
N GLU A 163 -7.54 -4.33 10.82
CA GLU A 163 -7.75 -4.82 9.46
C GLU A 163 -7.30 -3.79 8.41
N LYS A 164 -7.49 -2.50 8.67
CA LYS A 164 -7.07 -1.41 7.80
C LYS A 164 -5.54 -1.33 7.67
N ILE A 165 -4.81 -1.50 8.76
CA ILE A 165 -3.34 -1.56 8.75
C ILE A 165 -2.87 -2.87 8.12
N HIS A 166 -3.53 -3.98 8.45
CA HIS A 166 -3.20 -5.28 7.87
C HIS A 166 -3.30 -5.25 6.34
N ASN A 167 -4.41 -4.76 5.79
CA ASN A 167 -4.61 -4.63 4.35
C ASN A 167 -5.58 -3.50 3.99
N ALA A 168 -5.05 -2.33 3.69
CA ALA A 168 -5.85 -1.15 3.33
C ALA A 168 -6.71 -1.37 2.07
N GLN A 169 -6.28 -2.21 1.13
CA GLN A 169 -7.00 -2.49 -0.10
C GLN A 169 -8.25 -3.37 0.10
N ALA A 170 -8.41 -4.00 1.27
CA ALA A 170 -9.64 -4.66 1.69
C ALA A 170 -10.80 -3.67 1.95
N PHE A 171 -10.50 -2.37 2.06
CA PHE A 171 -11.45 -1.28 2.29
C PHE A 171 -11.50 -0.29 1.13
N TYR A 172 -10.37 -0.06 0.48
CA TYR A 172 -10.25 0.91 -0.61
C TYR A 172 -9.42 0.31 -1.74
N PRO A 173 -10.03 -0.05 -2.86
CA PRO A 173 -9.31 -0.59 -4.01
C PRO A 173 -8.21 0.37 -4.46
N CYS A 174 -7.05 -0.17 -4.76
CA CYS A 174 -5.88 0.60 -5.20
C CYS A 174 -5.41 1.67 -4.20
N SER A 175 -5.64 1.45 -2.90
CA SER A 175 -5.11 2.32 -1.85
C SER A 175 -3.58 2.39 -1.91
N HIS A 176 -3.04 3.61 -1.76
CA HIS A 176 -1.59 3.83 -1.64
C HIS A 176 -1.04 3.45 -0.25
N MET A 177 -1.89 3.27 0.75
CA MET A 177 -1.47 2.76 2.05
C MET A 177 -0.94 1.33 1.89
N PRO A 178 0.28 1.01 2.35
CA PRO A 178 0.84 -0.33 2.24
C PRO A 178 -0.03 -1.39 2.92
N ARG A 179 0.02 -2.61 2.41
CA ARG A 179 -0.66 -3.78 2.96
C ARG A 179 0.26 -4.46 3.98
N PHE A 180 0.51 -3.79 5.11
CA PHE A 180 1.57 -4.14 6.05
C PHE A 180 1.51 -5.58 6.56
N GLY A 181 0.35 -6.05 7.00
CA GLY A 181 0.18 -7.42 7.48
C GLY A 181 0.11 -8.44 6.33
N HIS A 182 -0.60 -8.12 5.25
CA HIS A 182 -0.71 -8.99 4.07
C HIS A 182 0.65 -9.33 3.46
N ASN A 183 1.54 -8.34 3.39
CA ASN A 183 2.88 -8.52 2.86
C ASN A 183 3.88 -9.08 3.89
N GLY A 184 3.45 -9.39 5.11
CA GLY A 184 4.33 -9.84 6.18
C GLY A 184 5.34 -8.79 6.66
N TRP A 185 5.10 -7.53 6.37
CA TRP A 185 5.98 -6.41 6.74
C TRP A 185 5.93 -6.10 8.24
N LEU A 186 4.72 -6.07 8.79
CA LEU A 186 4.48 -5.97 10.22
C LEU A 186 3.83 -7.27 10.72
N THR A 187 4.27 -7.72 11.88
CA THR A 187 3.68 -8.87 12.58
C THR A 187 2.30 -8.52 13.15
N PRO A 188 1.45 -9.51 13.45
CA PRO A 188 0.17 -9.27 14.12
C PRO A 188 0.30 -8.47 15.43
N LYS A 189 1.36 -8.73 16.21
CA LYS A 189 1.64 -7.97 17.43
C LYS A 189 1.96 -6.50 17.15
N GLU A 190 2.81 -6.23 16.19
CA GLU A 190 3.18 -4.86 15.81
C GLU A 190 1.98 -4.08 15.27
N ILE A 191 1.08 -4.74 14.54
CA ILE A 191 -0.18 -4.11 14.12
C ILE A 191 -1.06 -3.81 15.33
N ALA A 192 -1.16 -4.71 16.33
CA ALA A 192 -1.91 -4.46 17.55
C ALA A 192 -1.31 -3.30 18.37
N ASP A 193 0.03 -3.16 18.39
CA ASP A 193 0.73 -2.03 19.03
C ASP A 193 0.36 -0.70 18.32
N LEU A 194 0.28 -0.69 16.98
CA LEU A 194 -0.19 0.47 16.22
C LEU A 194 -1.67 0.79 16.45
N VAL A 195 -2.52 -0.23 16.60
CA VAL A 195 -3.93 -0.03 16.99
C VAL A 195 -4.00 0.66 18.35
N ALA A 196 -3.20 0.21 19.33
CA ALA A 196 -3.13 0.84 20.63
C ALA A 196 -2.63 2.29 20.51
N PHE A 197 -1.59 2.54 19.71
CA PHE A 197 -1.11 3.90 19.47
C PHE A 197 -2.22 4.83 18.96
N LEU A 198 -3.08 4.36 18.06
CA LEU A 198 -4.15 5.18 17.49
C LEU A 198 -5.38 5.32 18.42
N LEU A 199 -5.70 4.31 19.24
CA LEU A 199 -6.98 4.25 19.94
C LEU A 199 -6.88 4.39 21.47
N ASP A 200 -5.72 4.13 22.08
CA ASP A 200 -5.56 4.23 23.53
C ASP A 200 -5.70 5.70 23.96
N PRO A 201 -6.56 6.00 24.96
CA PRO A 201 -6.74 7.36 25.46
C PRO A 201 -5.45 7.98 26.03
N GLU A 202 -4.52 7.17 26.55
CA GLU A 202 -3.24 7.63 27.09
C GLU A 202 -2.15 7.80 26.03
N SER A 203 -2.42 7.39 24.79
CA SER A 203 -1.47 7.51 23.70
C SER A 203 -1.20 8.97 23.35
N SER A 204 0.06 9.26 23.01
CA SER A 204 0.51 10.60 22.60
C SER A 204 -0.31 11.18 21.44
N VAL A 205 -0.76 10.36 20.49
CA VAL A 205 -1.61 10.82 19.37
C VAL A 205 -2.99 11.32 19.83
N ASN A 206 -3.45 10.88 20.99
CA ASN A 206 -4.71 11.28 21.62
C ASN A 206 -4.52 12.32 22.73
N ALA A 207 -3.28 12.61 23.14
CA ALA A 207 -2.96 13.68 24.07
C ALA A 207 -3.09 15.04 23.36
N GLY A 208 -3.79 15.96 23.98
CA GLY A 208 -3.97 17.31 23.45
C GLY A 208 -5.43 17.75 23.51
N PRO A 209 -5.69 19.05 23.32
CA PRO A 209 -7.00 19.65 23.49
C PRO A 209 -8.03 19.12 22.48
#